data_23e11a6273e8e6aeec25adfd86a8b4dd
#
_entry.id   23e11a6273e8e6aeec25adfd86a8b4dd
#
_cell.length_a   1.000
_cell.length_b   1.000
_cell.length_c   1.000
_cell.angle_alpha   90.00
_cell.angle_beta   90.00
_cell.angle_gamma   90.00
#
_symmetry.space_group_name_H-M   'P 1'
#
loop_
_entity.id
_entity.type
_entity.pdbx_description
1 polymer ?
#
loop_
_entity_poly.entity_id
_entity_poly.type
_entity_poly.pdbx_seq_one_letter_code
_entity_poly.pdbx_strand_id
1 'polypeptide(L)'
;PDRWFRDVEYGGRLSANLGGWDLALMAFHGFVDNPMFVSRNNGGGMRWTAEYPRFTAFGTSFAKGFGSQTVRGEVAYKPRFPVQGSFGFHRADLWQGVLGWDYDIDSKYYLNLQLFGDVQEGSEASGSRTWHGATYEISGKWFRDALKTGVRGKLYTSGEGTLTEVFLEYELDDHWKASTGVMFWTGGEDTILGEYTDNDFVYLTLRYAF
;
A
#
# COMPACT_ATOMS: atom_id res chain seq x y z
N PRO A 1 14.07 2.26 -34.65
CA PRO A 1 13.58 3.61 -34.29
C PRO A 1 12.08 3.64 -34.02
N ASP A 2 11.30 2.62 -34.42
CA ASP A 2 9.83 2.65 -34.34
C ASP A 2 9.22 2.22 -33.00
N ARG A 3 10.03 2.05 -31.98
CA ARG A 3 9.56 1.54 -30.66
C ARG A 3 9.34 2.62 -29.61
N TRP A 4 9.74 3.85 -29.83
CA TRP A 4 9.68 4.93 -28.84
C TRP A 4 8.29 5.17 -28.25
N PHE A 5 7.24 5.12 -29.07
CA PHE A 5 5.86 5.30 -28.61
C PHE A 5 5.20 4.04 -28.04
N ARG A 6 5.82 2.87 -28.18
CA ARG A 6 5.29 1.62 -27.63
C ARG A 6 5.63 1.43 -26.14
N ASP A 7 6.72 2.06 -25.70
CA ASP A 7 7.25 1.89 -24.35
C ASP A 7 6.97 3.11 -23.44
N VAL A 8 6.13 4.03 -23.93
CA VAL A 8 5.70 5.20 -23.16
C VAL A 8 4.54 4.84 -22.23
N GLU A 9 4.62 5.32 -21.00
CA GLU A 9 3.53 5.36 -20.05
C GLU A 9 2.97 6.78 -20.00
N TYR A 10 1.67 6.91 -19.78
CA TYR A 10 1.04 8.22 -19.68
C TYR A 10 -0.08 8.21 -18.66
N GLY A 11 -0.29 9.35 -18.05
CA GLY A 11 -1.35 9.56 -17.09
C GLY A 11 -1.70 11.02 -16.95
N GLY A 12 -2.82 11.26 -16.35
CA GLY A 12 -3.30 12.60 -16.04
C GLY A 12 -4.05 12.63 -14.72
N ARG A 13 -3.98 13.78 -14.06
CA ARG A 13 -4.71 14.06 -12.83
C ARG A 13 -5.39 15.43 -12.96
N LEU A 14 -6.67 15.47 -12.63
CA LEU A 14 -7.45 16.69 -12.46
C LEU A 14 -7.82 16.81 -10.98
N SER A 15 -7.52 17.94 -10.36
CA SER A 15 -7.84 18.17 -8.96
C SER A 15 -8.55 19.52 -8.77
N ALA A 16 -9.43 19.57 -7.79
CA ALA A 16 -10.17 20.77 -7.42
C ALA A 16 -10.41 20.81 -5.91
N ASN A 17 -10.45 22.02 -5.33
CA ASN A 17 -10.95 22.24 -3.99
C ASN A 17 -12.37 22.82 -4.08
N LEU A 18 -13.34 22.11 -3.55
CA LEU A 18 -14.75 22.51 -3.56
C LEU A 18 -15.31 22.47 -2.13
N GLY A 19 -15.59 23.63 -1.57
CA GLY A 19 -16.16 23.74 -0.21
C GLY A 19 -15.28 23.13 0.89
N GLY A 20 -13.94 23.21 0.71
CA GLY A 20 -12.95 22.63 1.62
C GLY A 20 -12.73 21.12 1.44
N TRP A 21 -13.32 20.52 0.41
CA TRP A 21 -12.98 19.18 -0.05
C TRP A 21 -11.90 19.26 -1.12
N ASP A 22 -10.80 18.58 -0.92
CA ASP A 22 -9.81 18.31 -1.96
C ASP A 22 -10.26 17.07 -2.70
N LEU A 23 -10.52 17.23 -3.99
CA LEU A 23 -11.01 16.16 -4.86
C LEU A 23 -10.02 15.96 -6.00
N ALA A 24 -9.83 14.71 -6.43
CA ALA A 24 -9.06 14.42 -7.64
C ALA A 24 -9.65 13.26 -8.42
N LEU A 25 -9.51 13.36 -9.74
CA LEU A 25 -9.72 12.26 -10.70
C LEU A 25 -8.40 11.97 -11.39
N MET A 26 -8.12 10.71 -11.65
CA MET A 26 -6.88 10.28 -12.31
C MET A 26 -7.15 9.15 -13.29
N ALA A 27 -6.35 9.15 -14.34
CA ALA A 27 -6.26 8.05 -15.28
C ALA A 27 -4.80 7.77 -15.58
N PHE A 28 -4.45 6.51 -15.71
CA PHE A 28 -3.09 6.05 -16.01
C PHE A 28 -3.14 4.88 -16.99
N HIS A 29 -2.18 4.85 -17.91
CA HIS A 29 -1.94 3.71 -18.79
C HIS A 29 -0.44 3.45 -18.87
N GLY A 30 -0.02 2.26 -18.46
CA GLY A 30 1.39 1.90 -18.38
C GLY A 30 1.59 0.40 -18.26
N PHE A 31 2.76 0.02 -17.78
CA PHE A 31 3.14 -1.36 -17.52
C PHE A 31 2.97 -1.71 -16.04
N VAL A 32 2.84 -2.98 -15.75
CA VAL A 32 2.97 -3.46 -14.35
C VAL A 32 4.43 -3.33 -13.91
N ASP A 33 4.64 -2.90 -12.66
CA ASP A 33 5.99 -2.75 -12.08
C ASP A 33 6.66 -4.10 -11.81
N ASN A 34 5.88 -5.09 -11.41
CA ASN A 34 6.37 -6.44 -11.17
C ASN A 34 6.22 -7.30 -12.42
N PRO A 35 7.25 -8.10 -12.80
CA PRO A 35 7.15 -8.98 -13.93
C PRO A 35 6.11 -10.07 -13.72
N MET A 36 5.37 -10.39 -14.77
CA MET A 36 4.52 -11.57 -14.85
C MET A 36 5.30 -12.71 -15.48
N PHE A 37 5.34 -13.86 -14.80
CA PHE A 37 6.06 -15.02 -15.29
C PHE A 37 5.18 -15.88 -16.17
N VAL A 38 5.62 -16.09 -17.41
CA VAL A 38 4.90 -16.88 -18.41
C VAL A 38 5.73 -18.11 -18.78
N SER A 39 5.12 -19.28 -18.61
CA SER A 39 5.71 -20.54 -19.00
C SER A 39 5.40 -20.86 -20.47
N ARG A 40 6.41 -21.21 -21.24
CA ARG A 40 6.28 -21.67 -22.63
C ARG A 40 7.00 -22.99 -22.84
N ASN A 41 6.31 -23.95 -23.45
CA ASN A 41 6.93 -25.21 -23.84
C ASN A 41 7.49 -25.08 -25.27
N ASN A 42 8.82 -25.21 -25.41
CA ASN A 42 9.52 -25.10 -26.70
C ASN A 42 10.02 -26.45 -27.24
N GLY A 43 9.38 -27.57 -26.86
CA GLY A 43 9.78 -28.90 -27.33
C GLY A 43 11.02 -29.50 -26.67
N GLY A 44 11.76 -28.73 -25.89
CA GLY A 44 12.93 -29.14 -25.11
C GLY A 44 12.80 -28.95 -23.61
N GLY A 45 11.60 -28.56 -23.14
CA GLY A 45 11.33 -28.31 -21.74
C GLY A 45 10.55 -27.02 -21.48
N MET A 46 10.20 -26.80 -20.24
CA MET A 46 9.48 -25.62 -19.76
C MET A 46 10.44 -24.44 -19.60
N ARG A 47 10.19 -23.34 -20.28
CA ARG A 47 10.96 -22.10 -20.16
C ARG A 47 10.08 -20.99 -19.58
N TRP A 48 10.55 -20.32 -18.55
CA TRP A 48 9.90 -19.17 -17.95
C TRP A 48 10.47 -17.87 -18.54
N THR A 49 9.58 -16.94 -18.88
CA THR A 49 9.93 -15.60 -19.34
C THR A 49 9.22 -14.57 -18.48
N ALA A 50 9.92 -13.48 -18.15
CA ALA A 50 9.34 -12.33 -17.49
C ALA A 50 8.71 -11.40 -18.52
N GLU A 51 7.45 -11.05 -18.33
CA GLU A 51 6.70 -10.13 -19.19
C GLU A 51 6.13 -8.99 -18.34
N TYR A 52 6.05 -7.79 -18.92
CA TYR A 52 5.48 -6.60 -18.29
C TYR A 52 4.24 -6.16 -19.09
N PRO A 53 3.07 -6.78 -18.84
CA PRO A 53 1.86 -6.44 -19.58
C PRO A 53 1.36 -5.04 -19.22
N ARG A 54 0.72 -4.38 -20.17
CA ARG A 54 0.10 -3.08 -19.94
C ARG A 54 -1.23 -3.20 -19.21
N PHE A 55 -1.56 -2.15 -18.47
CA PHE A 55 -2.86 -1.97 -17.84
C PHE A 55 -3.33 -0.51 -17.93
N THR A 56 -4.60 -0.30 -17.64
CA THR A 56 -5.20 1.02 -17.45
C THR A 56 -5.74 1.10 -16.04
N ALA A 57 -5.63 2.25 -15.40
CA ALA A 57 -6.22 2.54 -14.11
C ALA A 57 -7.00 3.85 -14.15
N PHE A 58 -8.14 3.88 -13.49
CA PHE A 58 -8.93 5.07 -13.19
C PHE A 58 -9.01 5.20 -11.69
N GLY A 59 -8.87 6.40 -11.17
CA GLY A 59 -8.90 6.63 -9.73
C GLY A 59 -9.61 7.93 -9.38
N THR A 60 -10.14 7.96 -8.17
CA THR A 60 -10.64 9.17 -7.53
C THR A 60 -10.15 9.24 -6.09
N SER A 61 -9.88 10.44 -5.62
CA SER A 61 -9.54 10.66 -4.22
C SER A 61 -10.27 11.87 -3.66
N PHE A 62 -10.49 11.85 -2.36
CA PHE A 62 -11.02 12.99 -1.61
C PHE A 62 -10.30 13.13 -0.28
N ALA A 63 -10.21 14.37 0.21
CA ALA A 63 -9.78 14.67 1.58
C ALA A 63 -10.50 15.91 2.10
N LYS A 64 -10.76 15.95 3.42
CA LYS A 64 -11.28 17.13 4.10
C LYS A 64 -10.83 17.17 5.56
N GLY A 65 -10.37 18.36 5.99
CA GLY A 65 -10.10 18.66 7.38
C GLY A 65 -11.34 19.18 8.10
N PHE A 66 -11.52 18.75 9.35
CA PHE A 66 -12.57 19.16 10.28
C PHE A 66 -11.90 19.49 11.63
N GLY A 67 -11.36 20.71 11.75
CA GLY A 67 -10.55 21.09 12.91
C GLY A 67 -9.28 20.24 13.00
N SER A 68 -9.12 19.50 14.07
CA SER A 68 -7.99 18.59 14.29
C SER A 68 -8.16 17.20 13.67
N GLN A 69 -9.20 16.98 12.90
CA GLN A 69 -9.47 15.71 12.24
C GLN A 69 -9.38 15.86 10.72
N THR A 70 -8.95 14.78 10.05
CA THR A 70 -8.96 14.70 8.58
C THR A 70 -9.57 13.37 8.16
N VAL A 71 -10.52 13.44 7.22
CA VAL A 71 -11.03 12.25 6.54
C VAL A 71 -10.53 12.28 5.10
N ARG A 72 -10.06 11.14 4.61
CA ARG A 72 -9.57 10.97 3.25
C ARG A 72 -9.96 9.60 2.71
N GLY A 73 -10.07 9.50 1.40
CA GLY A 73 -10.32 8.22 0.76
C GLY A 73 -9.92 8.21 -0.69
N GLU A 74 -9.66 7.02 -1.18
CA GLU A 74 -9.30 6.77 -2.57
C GLU A 74 -9.99 5.49 -3.05
N VAL A 75 -10.39 5.50 -4.31
CA VAL A 75 -10.88 4.32 -5.02
C VAL A 75 -10.17 4.26 -6.37
N ALA A 76 -9.70 3.08 -6.74
CA ALA A 76 -9.12 2.80 -8.05
C ALA A 76 -9.83 1.62 -8.71
N TYR A 77 -10.07 1.74 -10.00
CA TYR A 77 -10.57 0.67 -10.86
C TYR A 77 -9.55 0.40 -11.96
N LYS A 78 -9.17 -0.86 -12.10
CA LYS A 78 -8.21 -1.33 -13.10
C LYS A 78 -8.89 -2.39 -13.97
N PRO A 79 -9.53 -2.00 -15.08
CA PRO A 79 -10.17 -2.95 -15.98
C PRO A 79 -9.14 -3.90 -16.59
N ARG A 80 -9.48 -5.17 -16.62
CA ARG A 80 -8.64 -6.21 -17.24
C ARG A 80 -7.18 -6.15 -16.77
N PHE A 81 -6.98 -5.93 -15.48
CA PHE A 81 -5.64 -5.92 -14.87
C PHE A 81 -4.99 -7.29 -15.00
N PRO A 82 -3.69 -7.37 -15.38
CA PRO A 82 -3.00 -8.65 -15.46
C PRO A 82 -2.76 -9.22 -14.05
N VAL A 83 -3.14 -10.46 -13.84
CA VAL A 83 -3.00 -11.17 -12.58
C VAL A 83 -2.22 -12.45 -12.82
N GLN A 84 -1.21 -12.70 -12.00
CA GLN A 84 -0.37 -13.88 -12.11
C GLN A 84 -1.18 -15.15 -11.85
N GLY A 85 -1.09 -16.10 -12.75
CA GLY A 85 -1.59 -17.46 -12.60
C GLY A 85 -0.44 -18.48 -12.59
N SER A 86 -0.75 -19.76 -12.51
CA SER A 86 0.26 -20.84 -12.38
C SER A 86 1.23 -20.96 -13.56
N PHE A 87 0.78 -20.66 -14.78
CA PHE A 87 1.60 -20.82 -16.00
C PHE A 87 1.73 -19.55 -16.83
N GLY A 88 1.18 -18.45 -16.37
CA GLY A 88 1.15 -17.17 -17.04
C GLY A 88 0.25 -16.19 -16.30
N PHE A 89 -0.22 -15.16 -16.98
CA PHE A 89 -1.18 -14.22 -16.41
C PHE A 89 -2.52 -14.28 -17.15
N HIS A 90 -3.57 -13.97 -16.44
CA HIS A 90 -4.92 -13.75 -16.98
C HIS A 90 -5.35 -12.30 -16.73
N ARG A 91 -6.48 -11.90 -17.29
CA ARG A 91 -7.03 -10.56 -17.11
C ARG A 91 -8.24 -10.63 -16.18
N ALA A 92 -8.23 -9.79 -15.15
CA ALA A 92 -9.33 -9.65 -14.20
C ALA A 92 -9.57 -8.18 -13.89
N ASP A 93 -10.78 -7.81 -13.57
CA ASP A 93 -11.07 -6.47 -13.09
C ASP A 93 -10.65 -6.35 -11.62
N LEU A 94 -9.96 -5.26 -11.28
CA LEU A 94 -9.45 -5.02 -9.94
C LEU A 94 -9.98 -3.69 -9.41
N TRP A 95 -10.69 -3.76 -8.29
CA TRP A 95 -11.11 -2.63 -7.50
C TRP A 95 -10.25 -2.53 -6.25
N GLN A 96 -9.80 -1.34 -5.93
CA GLN A 96 -9.02 -1.06 -4.73
C GLN A 96 -9.57 0.18 -4.05
N GLY A 97 -9.66 0.15 -2.73
CA GLY A 97 -10.19 1.29 -1.98
C GLY A 97 -9.51 1.45 -0.63
N VAL A 98 -9.39 2.68 -0.19
CA VAL A 98 -8.95 3.03 1.16
C VAL A 98 -9.78 4.19 1.69
N LEU A 99 -10.14 4.12 2.97
CA LEU A 99 -10.78 5.18 3.73
C LEU A 99 -9.97 5.41 5.00
N GLY A 100 -9.48 6.62 5.19
CA GLY A 100 -8.62 7.01 6.30
C GLY A 100 -9.23 8.12 7.15
N TRP A 101 -8.94 8.05 8.43
CA TRP A 101 -9.25 9.07 9.42
C TRP A 101 -8.03 9.34 10.27
N ASP A 102 -7.68 10.62 10.38
CA ASP A 102 -6.59 11.13 11.20
C ASP A 102 -7.16 12.02 12.29
N TYR A 103 -6.60 11.97 13.48
CA TYR A 103 -6.97 12.83 14.58
C TYR A 103 -5.76 13.28 15.40
N ASP A 104 -5.50 14.58 15.38
CA ASP A 104 -4.51 15.24 16.22
C ASP A 104 -5.17 15.73 17.52
N ILE A 105 -4.79 15.16 18.66
CA ILE A 105 -5.31 15.53 19.97
C ILE A 105 -4.29 16.43 20.66
N ASP A 106 -4.66 17.70 20.84
CA ASP A 106 -3.86 18.73 21.54
C ASP A 106 -2.42 18.85 21.02
N SER A 107 -2.21 18.55 19.71
CA SER A 107 -0.88 18.48 19.08
C SER A 107 0.11 17.52 19.73
N LYS A 108 -0.33 16.75 20.70
CA LYS A 108 0.48 15.81 21.48
C LYS A 108 0.26 14.36 21.09
N TYR A 109 -0.98 13.97 20.87
CA TYR A 109 -1.32 12.60 20.50
C TYR A 109 -1.85 12.56 19.07
N TYR A 110 -1.50 11.51 18.35
CA TYR A 110 -1.95 11.28 17.00
C TYR A 110 -2.60 9.91 16.89
N LEU A 111 -3.77 9.87 16.30
CA LEU A 111 -4.49 8.65 15.93
C LEU A 111 -4.66 8.63 14.41
N ASN A 112 -4.35 7.49 13.81
CA ASN A 112 -4.67 7.20 12.41
C ASN A 112 -5.36 5.85 12.33
N LEU A 113 -6.44 5.79 11.59
CA LEU A 113 -7.11 4.55 11.22
C LEU A 113 -7.41 4.60 9.73
N GLN A 114 -7.03 3.55 9.01
CA GLN A 114 -7.39 3.40 7.60
C GLN A 114 -7.99 2.01 7.39
N LEU A 115 -9.11 1.97 6.71
CA LEU A 115 -9.70 0.74 6.20
C LEU A 115 -9.32 0.60 4.73
N PHE A 116 -8.92 -0.57 4.30
CA PHE A 116 -8.61 -0.86 2.91
C PHE A 116 -9.32 -2.11 2.42
N GLY A 117 -9.53 -2.18 1.13
CA GLY A 117 -10.08 -3.37 0.49
C GLY A 117 -9.72 -3.44 -0.98
N ASP A 118 -9.41 -4.65 -1.43
CA ASP A 118 -9.13 -5.00 -2.80
C ASP A 118 -10.08 -6.11 -3.22
N VAL A 119 -10.78 -5.92 -4.34
CA VAL A 119 -11.66 -6.93 -4.94
C VAL A 119 -11.15 -7.22 -6.34
N GLN A 120 -10.69 -8.42 -6.54
CA GLN A 120 -10.33 -8.96 -7.84
C GLN A 120 -11.49 -9.82 -8.34
N GLU A 121 -12.13 -9.39 -9.42
CA GLU A 121 -13.16 -10.19 -10.08
C GLU A 121 -12.49 -11.34 -10.82
N GLY A 122 -12.87 -12.57 -10.47
CA GLY A 122 -12.30 -13.76 -11.08
C GLY A 122 -12.82 -14.02 -12.48
N SER A 123 -12.04 -14.76 -13.29
CA SER A 123 -12.58 -15.47 -14.43
C SER A 123 -13.40 -16.67 -13.94
N GLU A 124 -14.27 -17.25 -14.79
CA GLU A 124 -15.06 -18.44 -14.45
C GLU A 124 -14.24 -19.61 -13.87
N ALA A 125 -12.93 -19.64 -14.17
CA ALA A 125 -12.00 -20.66 -13.67
C ALA A 125 -11.29 -20.32 -12.36
N SER A 126 -11.24 -19.05 -11.95
CA SER A 126 -10.36 -18.58 -10.83
C SER A 126 -11.11 -18.08 -9.61
N GLY A 127 -12.45 -17.88 -9.70
CA GLY A 127 -13.22 -17.26 -8.64
C GLY A 127 -12.80 -15.81 -8.33
N SER A 128 -13.63 -15.09 -7.61
CA SER A 128 -13.29 -13.74 -7.11
C SER A 128 -12.45 -13.85 -5.84
N ARG A 129 -11.50 -12.95 -5.67
CA ARG A 129 -10.69 -12.81 -4.46
C ARG A 129 -10.90 -11.44 -3.84
N THR A 130 -10.99 -11.41 -2.52
CA THR A 130 -11.16 -10.18 -1.77
C THR A 130 -10.16 -10.16 -0.63
N TRP A 131 -9.40 -9.08 -0.52
CA TRP A 131 -8.53 -8.78 0.61
C TRP A 131 -9.03 -7.50 1.26
N HIS A 132 -9.13 -7.50 2.57
CA HIS A 132 -9.55 -6.31 3.31
C HIS A 132 -8.92 -6.30 4.69
N GLY A 133 -8.80 -5.12 5.24
CA GLY A 133 -8.16 -4.93 6.52
C GLY A 133 -8.12 -3.48 6.97
N ALA A 134 -7.28 -3.23 7.95
CA ALA A 134 -7.05 -1.91 8.50
C ALA A 134 -5.56 -1.66 8.72
N THR A 135 -5.15 -0.40 8.65
CA THR A 135 -3.91 0.08 9.24
C THR A 135 -4.22 1.04 10.37
N TYR A 136 -3.36 1.09 11.36
CA TYR A 136 -3.51 1.97 12.50
C TYR A 136 -2.18 2.54 12.95
N GLU A 137 -2.21 3.75 13.50
CA GLU A 137 -1.14 4.34 14.29
C GLU A 137 -1.74 5.06 15.49
N ILE A 138 -1.15 4.83 16.66
CA ILE A 138 -1.38 5.57 17.89
C ILE A 138 -0.03 6.02 18.36
N SER A 139 0.20 7.33 18.41
CA SER A 139 1.49 7.86 18.84
C SER A 139 1.33 9.09 19.75
N GLY A 140 2.36 9.39 20.52
CA GLY A 140 2.43 10.56 21.38
C GLY A 140 3.80 11.21 21.34
N LYS A 141 3.83 12.52 21.59
CA LYS A 141 5.02 13.35 21.65
C LYS A 141 5.32 13.77 23.08
N TRP A 142 6.58 13.77 23.44
CA TRP A 142 7.09 14.02 24.80
C TRP A 142 8.32 14.92 24.74
N PHE A 143 8.72 15.48 25.88
CA PHE A 143 9.95 16.29 26.01
C PHE A 143 10.04 17.42 25.01
N ARG A 144 8.99 18.23 24.87
CA ARG A 144 8.88 19.32 23.88
C ARG A 144 9.01 18.81 22.44
N ASP A 145 8.31 17.72 22.16
CA ASP A 145 8.25 17.03 20.87
C ASP A 145 9.54 16.30 20.45
N ALA A 146 10.62 16.37 21.26
CA ALA A 146 11.88 15.69 20.94
C ALA A 146 11.75 14.15 20.94
N LEU A 147 10.81 13.58 21.67
CA LEU A 147 10.56 12.14 21.71
C LEU A 147 9.16 11.83 21.14
N LYS A 148 9.07 11.02 20.11
CA LYS A 148 7.83 10.41 19.63
C LYS A 148 7.86 8.91 19.93
N THR A 149 6.78 8.40 20.55
CA THR A 149 6.59 6.97 20.77
C THR A 149 5.24 6.53 20.25
N GLY A 150 5.12 5.29 19.83
CA GLY A 150 3.83 4.82 19.35
C GLY A 150 3.82 3.34 18.99
N VAL A 151 2.63 2.95 18.56
CA VAL A 151 2.34 1.64 18.00
C VAL A 151 1.65 1.87 16.66
N ARG A 152 2.08 1.16 15.63
CA ARG A 152 1.43 1.16 14.33
C ARG A 152 1.40 -0.24 13.75
N GLY A 153 0.49 -0.47 12.83
CA GLY A 153 0.42 -1.78 12.24
C GLY A 153 -0.58 -1.89 11.11
N LYS A 154 -0.64 -3.12 10.59
CA LYS A 154 -1.56 -3.54 9.55
C LYS A 154 -2.21 -4.85 9.97
N LEU A 155 -3.52 -4.90 9.84
CA LEU A 155 -4.35 -6.06 10.15
C LEU A 155 -5.14 -6.45 8.90
N TYR A 156 -5.01 -7.69 8.45
CA TYR A 156 -5.90 -8.25 7.45
C TYR A 156 -7.04 -9.02 8.11
N THR A 157 -8.26 -8.52 7.95
CA THR A 157 -9.46 -9.19 8.46
C THR A 157 -9.90 -10.34 7.57
N SER A 158 -9.34 -10.48 6.38
CA SER A 158 -9.46 -11.63 5.49
C SER A 158 -8.63 -12.86 5.91
N GLY A 159 -7.93 -12.80 7.04
CA GLY A 159 -7.19 -13.94 7.59
C GLY A 159 -5.70 -13.99 7.23
N GLU A 160 -5.19 -13.00 6.48
CA GLU A 160 -3.80 -12.95 6.02
C GLU A 160 -2.77 -12.58 7.12
N GLY A 161 -3.23 -12.26 8.34
CA GLY A 161 -2.39 -11.98 9.48
C GLY A 161 -2.27 -10.50 9.86
N THR A 162 -1.34 -10.23 10.78
CA THR A 162 -1.03 -8.89 11.31
C THR A 162 0.45 -8.58 11.27
N LEU A 163 0.76 -7.31 11.05
CA LEU A 163 2.07 -6.70 11.29
C LEU A 163 1.88 -5.59 12.32
N THR A 164 2.63 -5.64 13.42
CA THR A 164 2.61 -4.62 14.47
C THR A 164 4.03 -4.14 14.74
N GLU A 165 4.19 -2.84 14.86
CA GLU A 165 5.44 -2.18 15.22
C GLU A 165 5.23 -1.30 16.44
N VAL A 166 6.07 -1.47 17.45
CA VAL A 166 6.23 -0.53 18.57
C VAL A 166 7.49 0.27 18.31
N PHE A 167 7.39 1.58 18.27
CA PHE A 167 8.51 2.44 17.88
C PHE A 167 8.76 3.60 18.84
N LEU A 168 9.99 4.06 18.79
CA LEU A 168 10.50 5.25 19.48
C LEU A 168 11.38 6.03 18.50
N GLU A 169 11.15 7.33 18.41
CA GLU A 169 11.95 8.26 17.63
C GLU A 169 12.39 9.40 18.53
N TYR A 170 13.67 9.72 18.55
CA TYR A 170 14.23 10.78 19.38
C TYR A 170 15.07 11.73 18.54
N GLU A 171 14.71 13.02 18.56
CA GLU A 171 15.49 14.11 17.97
C GLU A 171 16.55 14.55 18.99
N LEU A 172 17.81 14.17 18.73
CA LEU A 172 18.94 14.50 19.61
C LEU A 172 19.29 16.00 19.50
N ASP A 173 19.23 16.53 18.28
CA ASP A 173 19.39 17.94 17.93
C ASP A 173 18.79 18.21 16.53
N ASP A 174 19.00 19.41 15.98
CA ASP A 174 18.46 19.82 14.67
C ASP A 174 18.98 18.97 13.48
N HIS A 175 20.06 18.20 13.68
CA HIS A 175 20.72 17.41 12.65
C HIS A 175 20.56 15.90 12.88
N TRP A 176 20.50 15.44 14.11
CA TRP A 176 20.51 14.04 14.45
C TRP A 176 19.16 13.53 14.95
N LYS A 177 18.70 12.45 14.37
CA LYS A 177 17.53 11.70 14.80
C LYS A 177 17.89 10.23 14.96
N ALA A 178 17.58 9.68 16.12
CA ALA A 178 17.64 8.24 16.40
C ALA A 178 16.24 7.64 16.41
N SER A 179 16.08 6.47 15.83
CA SER A 179 14.83 5.71 15.91
C SER A 179 15.11 4.24 16.17
N THR A 180 14.26 3.63 16.98
CA THR A 180 14.30 2.20 17.27
C THR A 180 12.88 1.66 17.36
N GLY A 181 12.72 0.38 17.10
CA GLY A 181 11.44 -0.29 17.22
C GLY A 181 11.57 -1.79 17.21
N VAL A 182 10.48 -2.43 17.58
CA VAL A 182 10.31 -3.87 17.52
C VAL A 182 9.16 -4.15 16.57
N MET A 183 9.36 -5.06 15.63
CA MET A 183 8.37 -5.45 14.64
C MET A 183 7.97 -6.90 14.86
N PHE A 184 6.66 -7.13 14.90
CA PHE A 184 6.05 -8.45 15.12
C PHE A 184 5.17 -8.83 13.94
N TRP A 185 5.31 -10.07 13.51
CA TRP A 185 4.52 -10.66 12.44
C TRP A 185 3.67 -11.80 13.00
N THR A 186 2.39 -11.83 12.63
CA THR A 186 1.51 -12.95 12.99
C THR A 186 0.64 -13.33 11.80
N GLY A 187 0.36 -14.61 11.65
CA GLY A 187 -0.48 -15.12 10.57
C GLY A 187 -0.43 -16.65 10.53
N GLY A 188 -1.30 -17.26 9.76
CA GLY A 188 -1.25 -18.68 9.46
C GLY A 188 -0.12 -19.01 8.48
N GLU A 189 0.43 -20.21 8.52
CA GLU A 189 1.57 -20.64 7.69
C GLU A 189 1.37 -20.44 6.18
N ASP A 190 0.12 -20.52 5.71
CA ASP A 190 -0.25 -20.36 4.30
C ASP A 190 -0.69 -18.93 3.93
N THR A 191 -0.40 -17.93 4.76
CA THR A 191 -0.83 -16.55 4.54
C THR A 191 0.35 -15.64 4.20
N ILE A 192 0.07 -14.50 3.53
CA ILE A 192 1.13 -13.54 3.10
C ILE A 192 1.96 -13.05 4.29
N LEU A 193 1.34 -12.73 5.43
CA LEU A 193 2.09 -12.29 6.60
C LEU A 193 2.58 -13.46 7.46
N GLY A 194 1.94 -14.61 7.36
CA GLY A 194 2.34 -15.82 8.09
C GLY A 194 3.69 -16.38 7.65
N GLU A 195 4.08 -16.20 6.39
CA GLU A 195 5.42 -16.55 5.90
C GLU A 195 6.54 -15.78 6.63
N TYR A 196 6.21 -14.71 7.35
CA TYR A 196 7.16 -13.86 8.08
C TYR A 196 7.08 -14.01 9.60
N THR A 197 6.30 -14.93 10.15
CA THR A 197 6.11 -15.08 11.61
C THR A 197 7.39 -15.30 12.40
N ASP A 198 8.40 -15.89 11.80
CA ASP A 198 9.72 -16.11 12.43
C ASP A 198 10.70 -14.93 12.20
N ASN A 199 10.25 -13.86 11.56
CA ASN A 199 11.09 -12.70 11.22
C ASN A 199 10.87 -11.49 12.14
N ASP A 200 10.43 -11.70 13.35
CA ASP A 200 10.40 -10.65 14.36
C ASP A 200 11.79 -10.05 14.55
N PHE A 201 11.87 -8.72 14.55
CA PHE A 201 13.18 -8.07 14.69
C PHE A 201 13.12 -6.75 15.44
N VAL A 202 14.27 -6.36 15.97
CA VAL A 202 14.53 -5.05 16.54
C VAL A 202 15.43 -4.28 15.58
N TYR A 203 15.15 -3.01 15.38
CA TYR A 203 16.00 -2.15 14.58
C TYR A 203 16.46 -0.92 15.35
N LEU A 204 17.60 -0.36 14.94
CA LEU A 204 18.12 0.93 15.35
C LEU A 204 18.57 1.69 14.10
N THR A 205 18.09 2.92 13.96
CA THR A 205 18.48 3.81 12.86
C THR A 205 18.98 5.13 13.43
N LEU A 206 20.11 5.60 12.92
CA LEU A 206 20.63 6.92 13.19
C LEU A 206 20.66 7.71 11.87
N ARG A 207 19.99 8.85 11.85
CA ARG A 207 19.90 9.73 10.68
C ARG A 207 20.56 11.06 10.97
N TYR A 208 21.40 11.51 10.05
CA TYR A 208 21.96 12.86 10.02
C TYR A 208 21.40 13.65 8.84
N ALA A 209 20.93 14.87 9.07
CA ALA A 209 20.50 15.83 8.06
C ALA A 209 21.43 17.04 8.08
N PHE A 210 21.99 17.44 6.94
CA PHE A 210 22.88 18.58 6.76
C PHE A 210 22.20 19.72 5.99
#